data_d3f2d956fb488f7d45823b5369b7dcfa
#
_entry.id   d3f2d956fb488f7d45823b5369b7dcfa
#
_cell.length_a   1.000
_cell.length_b   1.000
_cell.length_c   1.000
_cell.angle_alpha   90.00
_cell.angle_beta   90.00
_cell.angle_gamma   90.00
#
_symmetry.space_group_name_H-M   'P 1'
#
loop_
_entity.id
_entity.type
_entity.pdbx_description
1 polymer ?
#
loop_
_entity_poly.entity_id
_entity_poly.type
_entity_poly.pdbx_seq_one_letter_code
_entity_poly.pdbx_strand_id
1 'polypeptide(L)'
;VSFPTFRPSIESALKANVRPHGLVTGIGSFRGETGHHRAGFVISNVAFQAGSIDNSDCVRVCKLLVDCATQRLPVICFISSGGMQTKEGAAALFTMAVINDRITRFVRDNDLPIVMFGYGDCTGGAQASFVTHPLVQTYYFSGASMPFAGQTVVERNLPFTCLLSNYLSLTPGAMQGLVKHPFSDDLDSNLRKVDPALPVPVETVTQVVDRIMAGRLGSEAPLAQQPIAGEFAPRPVQKVLIHARGCTAVKLVRKALEAELDVVLVQSDPDMDSVPADMVRAAGAAGTVVPIGGNTSDESYLNALSILNIAEAQQVDALHPGIGFLSETPNFAALVRQKGINFIGPKVMSMETMGNKSNAISTTMSINVPVVPGSHGIIDSSEKALEVAERVGYPILLKAVHGGGGKGIVKVARPEQLHQQFHQVTAEAKSAFGNGDIYIEKCVTSLRHIEAQILRDRFGHTRVIGLRDCSVQRNNQKLLEESGSTLLSEQLRSEVFACAAKIAEAVDYIGAGTVEFIYDVPSDAIYFMEMNTRLQVEHPVTEA
;
A
#
# COMPACT_ATOMS: atom_id res chain seq x y z
N VAL A 1 8.18 -7.58 32.11
CA VAL A 1 7.65 -8.95 32.20
C VAL A 1 8.06 -9.65 30.93
N SER A 2 8.95 -10.64 31.04
CA SER A 2 9.40 -11.42 29.88
C SER A 2 8.49 -12.63 29.66
N PHE A 3 8.27 -13.01 28.40
CA PHE A 3 7.59 -14.24 28.08
C PHE A 3 8.33 -15.46 28.68
N PRO A 4 7.63 -16.50 29.16
CA PRO A 4 8.25 -17.63 29.83
C PRO A 4 9.36 -18.31 29.01
N THR A 5 9.19 -18.41 27.69
CA THR A 5 10.17 -19.00 26.78
C THR A 5 11.40 -18.13 26.55
N PHE A 6 11.35 -16.84 26.87
CA PHE A 6 12.45 -15.89 26.69
C PHE A 6 13.30 -15.70 27.94
N ARG A 7 12.72 -15.95 29.12
CA ARG A 7 13.37 -15.81 30.44
C ARG A 7 14.71 -16.55 30.55
N PRO A 8 14.87 -17.82 30.14
CA PRO A 8 16.16 -18.51 30.21
C PRO A 8 17.27 -17.82 29.43
N SER A 9 16.93 -17.20 28.27
CA SER A 9 17.91 -16.45 27.46
C SER A 9 18.39 -15.20 28.19
N ILE A 10 17.50 -14.50 28.90
CA ILE A 10 17.85 -13.34 29.72
C ILE A 10 18.75 -13.75 30.88
N GLU A 11 18.39 -14.80 31.62
CA GLU A 11 19.17 -15.31 32.76
C GLU A 11 20.56 -15.76 32.31
N SER A 12 20.69 -16.42 31.16
CA SER A 12 21.97 -16.82 30.59
C SER A 12 22.86 -15.63 30.22
N ALA A 13 22.27 -14.61 29.60
CA ALA A 13 22.98 -13.38 29.23
C ALA A 13 23.51 -12.64 30.48
N LEU A 14 22.68 -12.52 31.52
CA LEU A 14 23.08 -11.88 32.76
C LEU A 14 24.22 -12.63 33.46
N LYS A 15 24.20 -13.98 33.46
CA LYS A 15 25.32 -14.80 33.97
C LYS A 15 26.61 -14.62 33.18
N ALA A 16 26.50 -14.37 31.88
CA ALA A 16 27.63 -14.10 30.98
C ALA A 16 28.05 -12.62 30.96
N ASN A 17 27.48 -11.79 31.81
CA ASN A 17 27.69 -10.35 31.84
C ASN A 17 27.38 -9.63 30.50
N VAL A 18 26.43 -10.17 29.75
CA VAL A 18 25.93 -9.60 28.49
C VAL A 18 24.61 -8.88 28.81
N ARG A 19 24.43 -7.67 28.29
CA ARG A 19 23.15 -6.96 28.41
C ARG A 19 22.04 -7.74 27.69
N PRO A 20 20.92 -8.06 28.35
CA PRO A 20 19.89 -8.92 27.79
C PRO A 20 18.92 -8.16 26.85
N HIS A 21 19.48 -7.43 25.92
CA HIS A 21 18.74 -6.60 24.96
C HIS A 21 19.40 -6.65 23.59
N GLY A 22 18.59 -6.70 22.53
CA GLY A 22 19.08 -6.72 21.17
C GLY A 22 19.59 -5.35 20.67
N LEU A 23 19.10 -4.27 21.27
CA LEU A 23 19.50 -2.90 20.94
C LEU A 23 20.02 -2.14 22.16
N VAL A 24 21.03 -1.32 21.95
CA VAL A 24 21.51 -0.29 22.88
C VAL A 24 21.10 1.06 22.33
N THR A 25 20.46 1.89 23.15
CA THR A 25 19.97 3.21 22.75
C THR A 25 20.48 4.29 23.71
N GLY A 26 20.75 5.49 23.20
CA GLY A 26 21.16 6.63 24.01
C GLY A 26 21.46 7.87 23.19
N ILE A 27 21.59 9.01 23.86
CA ILE A 27 22.08 10.26 23.23
C ILE A 27 23.57 10.36 23.55
N GLY A 28 24.35 10.62 22.53
CA GLY A 28 25.81 10.74 22.62
C GLY A 28 26.38 11.85 21.75
N SER A 29 27.68 12.04 21.87
CA SER A 29 28.45 12.94 21.00
C SER A 29 29.48 12.15 20.22
N PHE A 30 29.73 12.54 18.99
CA PHE A 30 30.78 11.98 18.16
C PHE A 30 31.55 13.09 17.46
N ARG A 31 32.75 12.79 17.02
CA ARG A 31 33.61 13.71 16.30
C ARG A 31 33.50 13.41 14.81
N GLY A 32 32.92 14.34 14.05
CA GLY A 32 32.95 14.35 12.59
C GLY A 32 34.19 15.06 12.04
N GLU A 33 34.29 15.15 10.74
CA GLU A 33 35.33 15.93 10.06
C GLU A 33 35.15 17.44 10.32
N THR A 34 33.90 17.88 10.40
CA THR A 34 33.52 19.29 10.56
C THR A 34 33.35 19.74 12.02
N GLY A 35 33.44 18.83 13.00
CA GLY A 35 33.32 19.18 14.41
C GLY A 35 32.73 18.09 15.29
N HIS A 36 32.33 18.51 16.51
CA HIS A 36 31.62 17.67 17.46
C HIS A 36 30.12 17.81 17.27
N HIS A 37 29.43 16.68 17.11
CA HIS A 37 28.00 16.62 16.90
C HIS A 37 27.31 15.77 17.99
N ARG A 38 26.04 16.08 18.29
CA ARG A 38 25.20 15.29 19.18
C ARG A 38 24.11 14.59 18.37
N ALA A 39 23.85 13.33 18.70
CA ALA A 39 22.80 12.55 18.05
C ALA A 39 22.23 11.51 19.02
N GLY A 40 21.04 10.98 18.69
CA GLY A 40 20.57 9.73 19.24
C GLY A 40 21.24 8.56 18.56
N PHE A 41 21.55 7.51 19.29
CA PHE A 41 22.18 6.30 18.77
C PHE A 41 21.32 5.08 19.06
N VAL A 42 21.19 4.21 18.05
CA VAL A 42 20.63 2.87 18.13
C VAL A 42 21.67 1.90 17.61
N ILE A 43 22.18 1.02 18.46
CA ILE A 43 23.27 0.12 18.10
C ILE A 43 22.88 -1.31 18.43
N SER A 44 23.02 -2.23 17.50
CA SER A 44 22.74 -3.65 17.72
C SER A 44 23.72 -4.28 18.68
N ASN A 45 23.19 -5.02 19.65
CA ASN A 45 23.95 -5.84 20.57
C ASN A 45 24.00 -7.29 20.05
N VAL A 46 24.90 -7.57 19.14
CA VAL A 46 25.00 -8.88 18.51
C VAL A 46 25.37 -10.01 19.49
N ALA A 47 25.95 -9.68 20.66
CA ALA A 47 26.24 -10.65 21.70
C ALA A 47 24.97 -11.22 22.37
N PHE A 48 23.84 -10.53 22.27
CA PHE A 48 22.57 -11.03 22.77
C PHE A 48 21.68 -11.47 21.62
N GLN A 49 21.45 -12.78 21.50
CA GLN A 49 20.55 -13.39 20.51
C GLN A 49 20.78 -12.88 19.06
N ALA A 50 22.06 -12.70 18.68
CA ALA A 50 22.45 -12.12 17.38
C ALA A 50 21.80 -10.78 17.07
N GLY A 51 21.60 -9.92 18.06
CA GLY A 51 20.94 -8.63 17.89
C GLY A 51 19.44 -8.71 17.59
N SER A 52 18.77 -9.81 17.93
CA SER A 52 17.32 -9.93 17.73
C SER A 52 16.56 -8.93 18.59
N ILE A 53 15.60 -8.25 17.98
CA ILE A 53 14.86 -7.13 18.56
C ILE A 53 13.63 -7.64 19.30
N ASP A 54 13.48 -7.24 20.53
CA ASP A 54 12.37 -7.59 21.41
C ASP A 54 11.45 -6.40 21.72
N ASN A 55 10.34 -6.66 22.39
CA ASN A 55 9.38 -5.61 22.75
C ASN A 55 9.98 -4.54 23.68
N SER A 56 10.96 -4.89 24.53
CA SER A 56 11.63 -3.92 25.38
C SER A 56 12.58 -3.01 24.59
N ASP A 57 13.15 -3.51 23.48
CA ASP A 57 13.90 -2.72 22.52
C ASP A 57 13.03 -1.68 21.85
N CYS A 58 11.79 -2.08 21.46
CA CYS A 58 10.81 -1.15 20.91
C CYS A 58 10.55 0.03 21.85
N VAL A 59 10.30 -0.24 23.13
CA VAL A 59 10.06 0.81 24.13
C VAL A 59 11.25 1.76 24.22
N ARG A 60 12.48 1.23 24.21
CA ARG A 60 13.69 2.06 24.26
C ARG A 60 13.89 2.91 23.01
N VAL A 61 13.67 2.34 21.83
CA VAL A 61 13.74 3.08 20.56
C VAL A 61 12.69 4.19 20.54
N CYS A 62 11.45 3.89 20.89
CA CYS A 62 10.38 4.89 20.96
C CYS A 62 10.70 6.03 21.92
N LYS A 63 11.26 5.70 23.10
CA LYS A 63 11.70 6.72 24.07
C LYS A 63 12.82 7.58 23.51
N LEU A 64 13.84 6.97 22.89
CA LEU A 64 14.93 7.70 22.28
C LEU A 64 14.43 8.68 21.21
N LEU A 65 13.51 8.24 20.34
CA LEU A 65 12.93 9.11 19.30
C LEU A 65 12.21 10.31 19.91
N VAL A 66 11.46 10.14 21.00
CA VAL A 66 10.81 11.25 21.72
C VAL A 66 11.85 12.20 22.33
N ASP A 67 12.86 11.66 22.99
CA ASP A 67 13.92 12.46 23.61
C ASP A 67 14.72 13.24 22.55
N CYS A 68 15.01 12.62 21.40
CA CYS A 68 15.68 13.27 20.28
C CYS A 68 14.80 14.34 19.60
N ALA A 69 13.51 14.08 19.41
CA ALA A 69 12.58 15.08 18.89
C ALA A 69 12.54 16.32 19.78
N THR A 70 12.45 16.13 21.10
CA THR A 70 12.43 17.24 22.06
C THR A 70 13.71 18.07 22.03
N GLN A 71 14.88 17.43 21.82
CA GLN A 71 16.18 18.10 21.76
C GLN A 71 16.60 18.48 20.34
N ARG A 72 15.76 18.26 19.34
CA ARG A 72 16.01 18.46 17.91
C ARG A 72 17.32 17.80 17.43
N LEU A 73 17.50 16.54 17.78
CA LEU A 73 18.67 15.75 17.44
C LEU A 73 18.33 14.71 16.36
N PRO A 74 19.20 14.50 15.37
CA PRO A 74 19.07 13.38 14.44
C PRO A 74 19.31 12.05 15.15
N VAL A 75 18.93 10.93 14.49
CA VAL A 75 19.19 9.60 15.02
C VAL A 75 20.06 8.81 14.04
N ILE A 76 21.10 8.18 14.58
CA ILE A 76 22.06 7.36 13.84
C ILE A 76 21.97 5.94 14.37
N CYS A 77 21.75 4.99 13.46
CA CYS A 77 21.56 3.59 13.79
C CYS A 77 22.68 2.74 13.17
N PHE A 78 23.27 1.86 13.95
CA PHE A 78 24.15 0.79 13.46
C PHE A 78 23.48 -0.54 13.74
N ILE A 79 23.01 -1.19 12.67
CA ILE A 79 22.13 -2.36 12.77
C ILE A 79 22.78 -3.60 12.17
N SER A 80 22.88 -4.63 13.00
CA SER A 80 23.10 -6.02 12.61
C SER A 80 22.14 -6.85 13.46
N SER A 81 21.19 -7.52 12.85
CA SER A 81 20.09 -8.13 13.58
C SER A 81 19.68 -9.47 12.99
N GLY A 82 19.57 -10.49 13.85
CA GLY A 82 18.94 -11.77 13.53
C GLY A 82 17.42 -11.68 13.33
N GLY A 83 16.84 -10.49 13.25
CA GLY A 83 15.42 -10.24 13.06
C GLY A 83 14.68 -9.96 14.36
N MET A 84 13.36 -10.18 14.33
CA MET A 84 12.52 -9.98 15.52
C MET A 84 12.58 -11.19 16.45
N GLN A 85 12.43 -10.95 17.74
CA GLN A 85 12.49 -12.01 18.77
C GLN A 85 11.27 -12.93 18.70
N THR A 86 11.40 -14.05 18.01
CA THR A 86 10.29 -15.01 17.78
C THR A 86 9.77 -15.66 19.05
N LYS A 87 10.56 -15.69 20.14
CA LYS A 87 10.14 -16.22 21.43
C LYS A 87 9.06 -15.36 22.13
N GLU A 88 8.83 -14.15 21.64
CA GLU A 88 7.75 -13.26 22.08
C GLU A 88 6.45 -13.47 21.29
N GLY A 89 6.42 -14.39 20.31
CA GLY A 89 5.23 -14.70 19.53
C GLY A 89 4.68 -13.49 18.77
N ALA A 90 3.36 -13.31 18.81
CA ALA A 90 2.68 -12.23 18.11
C ALA A 90 3.11 -10.82 18.55
N ALA A 91 3.65 -10.66 19.76
CA ALA A 91 4.14 -9.37 20.26
C ALA A 91 5.29 -8.82 19.38
N ALA A 92 6.09 -9.70 18.77
CA ALA A 92 7.15 -9.30 17.87
C ALA A 92 6.63 -8.57 16.62
N LEU A 93 5.48 -8.95 16.10
CA LEU A 93 4.83 -8.29 14.95
C LEU A 93 4.36 -6.88 15.31
N PHE A 94 3.75 -6.70 16.48
CA PHE A 94 3.36 -5.39 16.98
C PHE A 94 4.58 -4.48 17.22
N THR A 95 5.67 -5.04 17.67
CA THR A 95 6.95 -4.32 17.86
C THR A 95 7.40 -3.66 16.56
N MET A 96 7.37 -4.36 15.43
CA MET A 96 7.72 -3.81 14.11
C MET A 96 6.80 -2.65 13.71
N ALA A 97 5.50 -2.84 13.85
CA ALA A 97 4.51 -1.83 13.48
C ALA A 97 4.68 -0.55 14.31
N VAL A 98 4.91 -0.68 15.62
CA VAL A 98 5.12 0.46 16.52
C VAL A 98 6.42 1.22 16.19
N ILE A 99 7.52 0.52 15.92
CA ILE A 99 8.79 1.17 15.54
C ILE A 99 8.58 1.95 14.22
N ASN A 100 7.94 1.37 13.22
CA ASN A 100 7.68 2.04 11.94
C ASN A 100 6.78 3.28 12.07
N ASP A 101 5.71 3.21 12.86
CA ASP A 101 4.86 4.37 13.14
C ASP A 101 5.67 5.49 13.82
N ARG A 102 6.50 5.15 14.80
CA ARG A 102 7.33 6.14 15.50
C ARG A 102 8.41 6.76 14.62
N ILE A 103 9.03 6.00 13.75
CA ILE A 103 9.97 6.52 12.74
C ILE A 103 9.24 7.49 11.81
N THR A 104 8.07 7.10 11.31
CA THR A 104 7.26 7.95 10.44
C THR A 104 6.95 9.30 11.10
N ARG A 105 6.45 9.28 12.32
CA ARG A 105 6.15 10.51 13.09
C ARG A 105 7.41 11.32 13.38
N PHE A 106 8.50 10.66 13.80
CA PHE A 106 9.74 11.36 14.10
C PHE A 106 10.24 12.17 12.89
N VAL A 107 10.29 11.56 11.72
CA VAL A 107 10.79 12.21 10.51
C VAL A 107 9.80 13.26 9.99
N ARG A 108 8.51 12.94 9.89
CA ARG A 108 7.51 13.84 9.29
C ARG A 108 7.14 15.02 10.18
N ASP A 109 6.96 14.77 11.49
CA ASP A 109 6.45 15.80 12.39
C ASP A 109 7.54 16.75 12.88
N ASN A 110 8.81 16.29 12.87
CA ASN A 110 9.92 17.07 13.40
C ASN A 110 10.93 17.53 12.36
N ASP A 111 10.84 17.04 11.14
CA ASP A 111 11.84 17.28 10.07
C ASP A 111 13.27 16.94 10.54
N LEU A 112 13.41 15.77 11.18
CA LEU A 112 14.69 15.29 11.70
C LEU A 112 15.07 13.97 11.01
N PRO A 113 16.30 13.83 10.52
CA PRO A 113 16.73 12.64 9.81
C PRO A 113 17.02 11.47 10.74
N ILE A 114 16.73 10.27 10.22
CA ILE A 114 17.22 9.01 10.74
C ILE A 114 18.11 8.37 9.68
N VAL A 115 19.30 7.95 10.08
CA VAL A 115 20.27 7.29 9.21
C VAL A 115 20.60 5.93 9.77
N MET A 116 20.57 4.91 8.92
CA MET A 116 20.89 3.54 9.27
C MET A 116 22.11 3.03 8.53
N PHE A 117 23.01 2.45 9.27
CA PHE A 117 24.18 1.73 8.78
C PHE A 117 24.01 0.25 9.09
N GLY A 118 23.72 -0.54 8.06
CA GLY A 118 23.65 -1.99 8.18
C GLY A 118 25.04 -2.62 8.12
N TYR A 119 25.37 -3.43 9.13
CA TYR A 119 26.62 -4.19 9.17
C TYR A 119 26.33 -5.65 9.56
N GLY A 120 27.12 -6.60 9.08
CA GLY A 120 26.85 -8.03 9.30
C GLY A 120 25.50 -8.46 8.72
N ASP A 121 24.78 -9.29 9.45
CA ASP A 121 23.50 -9.83 8.97
C ASP A 121 22.32 -8.95 9.42
N CYS A 122 21.50 -8.52 8.48
CA CYS A 122 20.24 -7.84 8.74
C CYS A 122 19.11 -8.72 8.24
N THR A 123 18.47 -9.52 9.10
CA THR A 123 17.53 -10.56 8.69
C THR A 123 16.08 -10.21 8.97
N GLY A 124 15.19 -10.82 8.19
CA GLY A 124 13.77 -10.99 8.46
C GLY A 124 13.03 -9.71 8.81
N GLY A 125 12.36 -9.72 9.96
CA GLY A 125 11.48 -8.65 10.39
C GLY A 125 12.16 -7.30 10.60
N ALA A 126 13.41 -7.24 11.06
CA ALA A 126 14.14 -5.99 11.21
C ALA A 126 14.42 -5.36 9.85
N GLN A 127 14.90 -6.16 8.88
CA GLN A 127 15.17 -5.73 7.53
C GLN A 127 13.89 -5.26 6.81
N ALA A 128 12.84 -6.08 6.85
CA ALA A 128 11.57 -5.79 6.18
C ALA A 128 10.75 -4.66 6.82
N SER A 129 11.15 -4.17 8.00
CA SER A 129 10.43 -3.12 8.70
C SER A 129 11.22 -1.80 8.74
N PHE A 130 11.95 -1.56 9.81
CA PHE A 130 12.51 -0.24 10.07
C PHE A 130 13.86 0.02 9.37
N VAL A 131 14.64 -1.03 9.03
CA VAL A 131 15.93 -0.86 8.35
C VAL A 131 15.75 -0.32 6.94
N THR A 132 14.74 -0.81 6.21
CA THR A 132 14.39 -0.35 4.86
C THR A 132 13.20 0.61 4.84
N HIS A 133 12.90 1.27 5.96
CA HIS A 133 11.81 2.22 6.04
C HIS A 133 12.00 3.37 5.04
N PRO A 134 10.97 3.74 4.22
CA PRO A 134 11.13 4.68 3.11
C PRO A 134 11.55 6.10 3.51
N LEU A 135 11.34 6.49 4.77
CA LEU A 135 11.77 7.79 5.30
C LEU A 135 13.15 7.75 5.98
N VAL A 136 13.80 6.60 5.99
CA VAL A 136 15.13 6.41 6.59
C VAL A 136 16.17 6.32 5.50
N GLN A 137 17.31 6.95 5.70
CA GLN A 137 18.44 6.81 4.79
C GLN A 137 19.30 5.63 5.24
N THR A 138 19.36 4.58 4.42
CA THR A 138 20.04 3.34 4.75
C THR A 138 21.29 3.15 3.91
N TYR A 139 22.39 2.84 4.57
CA TYR A 139 23.69 2.52 3.99
C TYR A 139 24.15 1.17 4.52
N TYR A 140 24.90 0.41 3.73
CA TYR A 140 25.42 -0.88 4.14
C TYR A 140 26.93 -0.93 4.01
N PHE A 141 27.56 -1.50 5.01
CA PHE A 141 28.99 -1.82 4.95
C PHE A 141 29.25 -3.01 4.02
N SER A 142 30.47 -3.10 3.53
CA SER A 142 30.94 -4.27 2.80
C SER A 142 30.79 -5.54 3.65
N GLY A 143 30.39 -6.62 3.01
CA GLY A 143 30.12 -7.89 3.71
C GLY A 143 28.81 -7.94 4.50
N ALA A 144 28.02 -6.86 4.54
CA ALA A 144 26.67 -6.93 5.09
C ALA A 144 25.79 -7.84 4.23
N SER A 145 24.96 -8.66 4.88
CA SER A 145 23.99 -9.52 4.21
C SER A 145 22.57 -9.24 4.67
N MET A 146 21.60 -9.47 3.80
CA MET A 146 20.19 -9.23 4.09
C MET A 146 19.33 -10.47 3.77
N PRO A 147 19.56 -11.60 4.44
CA PRO A 147 18.76 -12.79 4.22
C PRO A 147 17.32 -12.56 4.71
N PHE A 148 16.34 -13.13 4.02
CA PHE A 148 14.94 -13.06 4.41
C PHE A 148 14.71 -13.58 5.85
N ALA A 149 15.36 -14.68 6.19
CA ALA A 149 15.33 -15.25 7.54
C ALA A 149 16.66 -15.94 7.82
N GLY A 150 17.04 -16.06 9.09
CA GLY A 150 18.19 -16.82 9.50
C GLY A 150 18.08 -18.28 9.04
N GLN A 151 19.17 -18.88 8.57
CA GLN A 151 19.22 -20.23 8.00
C GLN A 151 18.54 -21.27 8.90
N THR A 152 18.77 -21.21 10.20
CA THR A 152 18.15 -22.11 11.19
C THR A 152 16.62 -22.02 11.21
N VAL A 153 16.05 -20.85 10.94
CA VAL A 153 14.59 -20.65 10.88
C VAL A 153 14.03 -21.25 9.59
N VAL A 154 14.73 -21.06 8.50
CA VAL A 154 14.38 -21.65 7.19
C VAL A 154 14.41 -23.17 7.28
N GLU A 155 15.50 -23.75 7.77
CA GLU A 155 15.68 -25.21 7.88
C GLU A 155 14.65 -25.89 8.80
N ARG A 156 14.25 -25.23 9.90
CA ARG A 156 13.28 -25.81 10.84
C ARG A 156 11.81 -25.72 10.40
N ASN A 157 11.45 -24.65 9.71
CA ASN A 157 10.05 -24.40 9.39
C ASN A 157 9.66 -24.79 7.96
N LEU A 158 10.65 -25.03 7.12
CA LEU A 158 10.44 -25.30 5.70
C LEU A 158 11.36 -26.45 5.24
N PRO A 159 11.10 -27.70 5.70
CA PRO A 159 11.97 -28.85 5.38
C PRO A 159 12.06 -29.19 3.89
N PHE A 160 11.20 -28.63 3.05
CA PHE A 160 11.26 -28.78 1.59
C PHE A 160 12.07 -27.71 0.88
N THR A 161 12.72 -26.82 1.61
CA THR A 161 13.25 -25.56 1.08
C THR A 161 14.74 -25.49 0.92
N CYS A 162 15.46 -26.62 0.79
CA CYS A 162 16.78 -26.55 0.12
C CYS A 162 16.68 -25.88 -1.26
N LEU A 163 15.58 -26.03 -1.96
CA LEU A 163 15.28 -25.33 -3.22
C LEU A 163 14.68 -23.93 -3.01
N LEU A 164 13.86 -23.73 -1.99
CA LEU A 164 13.32 -22.41 -1.64
C LEU A 164 14.28 -21.57 -0.80
N SER A 165 15.20 -22.13 -0.07
CA SER A 165 16.27 -21.35 0.57
C SER A 165 17.16 -20.67 -0.46
N ASN A 166 17.39 -21.27 -1.61
CA ASN A 166 17.99 -20.59 -2.76
C ASN A 166 17.05 -19.57 -3.41
N TYR A 167 15.74 -19.71 -3.25
CA TYR A 167 14.71 -18.80 -3.76
C TYR A 167 14.33 -17.74 -2.74
N LEU A 168 14.34 -18.07 -1.44
CA LEU A 168 14.07 -17.15 -0.33
C LEU A 168 15.34 -16.50 0.23
N SER A 169 16.51 -17.07 0.01
CA SER A 169 17.75 -16.30 -0.03
C SER A 169 17.82 -15.54 -1.32
N LEU A 170 16.67 -14.88 -1.65
CA LEU A 170 16.51 -14.00 -2.79
C LEU A 170 17.57 -14.36 -3.81
N THR A 171 17.21 -15.08 -4.86
CA THR A 171 18.18 -15.60 -5.80
C THR A 171 19.43 -14.76 -5.73
N PRO A 172 20.59 -15.32 -5.43
CA PRO A 172 21.79 -14.52 -5.24
C PRO A 172 21.96 -13.40 -6.30
N GLY A 173 21.30 -13.52 -7.45
CA GLY A 173 21.22 -12.52 -8.49
C GLY A 173 20.31 -11.32 -8.23
N ALA A 174 19.12 -11.47 -7.68
CA ALA A 174 18.22 -10.33 -7.49
C ALA A 174 18.59 -9.51 -6.25
N MET A 175 19.01 -10.16 -5.16
CA MET A 175 19.60 -9.45 -4.02
C MET A 175 21.04 -9.05 -4.25
N GLN A 176 21.79 -9.76 -5.09
CA GLN A 176 23.14 -9.35 -5.49
C GLN A 176 23.14 -8.06 -6.28
N GLY A 177 22.07 -7.73 -7.00
CA GLY A 177 21.88 -6.40 -7.57
C GLY A 177 21.69 -5.30 -6.50
N LEU A 178 21.00 -5.63 -5.40
CA LEU A 178 20.74 -4.71 -4.28
C LEU A 178 21.88 -4.68 -3.25
N VAL A 179 22.62 -5.76 -3.08
CA VAL A 179 23.58 -5.98 -1.97
C VAL A 179 25.02 -6.05 -2.42
N LYS A 180 25.32 -6.50 -3.63
CA LYS A 180 26.69 -6.51 -4.18
C LYS A 180 27.06 -5.19 -4.84
N HIS A 181 27.02 -4.16 -4.06
CA HIS A 181 27.99 -3.12 -4.32
C HIS A 181 29.37 -3.63 -3.83
N PRO A 182 30.44 -3.40 -4.56
CA PRO A 182 31.79 -3.67 -4.06
C PRO A 182 32.06 -2.72 -2.91
N PHE A 183 31.63 -3.11 -1.70
CA PHE A 183 32.02 -2.44 -0.48
C PHE A 183 33.48 -2.74 -0.20
N SER A 184 34.19 -1.84 0.42
CA SER A 184 35.48 -2.11 1.02
C SER A 184 35.30 -3.03 2.23
N ASP A 185 36.26 -3.92 2.48
CA ASP A 185 36.26 -4.77 3.67
C ASP A 185 36.60 -3.98 4.96
N ASP A 186 36.92 -2.70 4.81
CA ASP A 186 37.18 -1.80 5.92
C ASP A 186 35.87 -1.18 6.40
N LEU A 187 35.43 -1.58 7.61
CA LEU A 187 34.18 -1.15 8.24
C LEU A 187 34.10 0.36 8.48
N ASP A 188 35.25 1.05 8.58
CA ASP A 188 35.31 2.46 8.90
C ASP A 188 35.42 3.38 7.67
N SER A 189 35.66 2.81 6.48
CA SER A 189 36.05 3.62 5.34
C SER A 189 34.98 3.90 4.31
N ASN A 190 34.17 2.92 3.92
CA ASN A 190 33.29 3.09 2.76
C ASN A 190 31.86 2.64 3.00
N LEU A 191 30.91 3.53 2.70
CA LEU A 191 29.48 3.28 2.72
C LEU A 191 28.88 3.49 1.34
N ARG A 192 27.83 2.74 1.05
CA ARG A 192 26.98 2.99 -0.11
C ARG A 192 25.54 3.13 0.31
N LYS A 193 24.89 4.11 -0.28
CA LYS A 193 23.43 4.21 -0.22
C LYS A 193 22.83 3.03 -0.98
N VAL A 194 21.89 2.34 -0.39
CA VAL A 194 21.14 1.28 -1.04
C VAL A 194 20.01 1.93 -1.84
N ASP A 195 20.36 2.38 -3.03
CA ASP A 195 19.40 2.76 -4.06
C ASP A 195 19.67 1.88 -5.27
N PRO A 196 18.75 0.96 -5.63
CA PRO A 196 18.97 0.05 -6.74
C PRO A 196 19.02 0.74 -8.11
N ALA A 197 18.58 2.00 -8.21
CA ALA A 197 18.43 2.70 -9.48
C ALA A 197 19.59 3.65 -9.84
N LEU A 198 20.46 4.02 -8.90
CA LEU A 198 21.48 5.04 -9.14
C LEU A 198 22.89 4.59 -8.73
N PRO A 199 23.92 4.82 -9.54
CA PRO A 199 25.30 4.69 -9.11
C PRO A 199 25.60 5.76 -8.06
N VAL A 200 25.71 5.36 -6.80
CA VAL A 200 25.96 6.27 -5.68
C VAL A 200 27.46 6.34 -5.42
N PRO A 201 28.03 7.54 -5.22
CA PRO A 201 29.42 7.69 -4.86
C PRO A 201 29.73 6.96 -3.54
N VAL A 202 30.93 6.43 -3.43
CA VAL A 202 31.43 5.81 -2.19
C VAL A 202 31.73 6.94 -1.20
N GLU A 203 31.11 6.88 -0.03
CA GLU A 203 31.29 7.85 1.05
C GLU A 203 31.77 7.14 2.31
N THR A 204 32.51 7.86 3.16
CA THR A 204 32.83 7.37 4.51
C THR A 204 31.67 7.62 5.47
N VAL A 205 31.61 6.86 6.59
CA VAL A 205 30.62 7.09 7.67
C VAL A 205 30.65 8.55 8.11
N THR A 206 31.83 9.11 8.28
CA THR A 206 32.03 10.47 8.75
C THR A 206 31.47 11.48 7.76
N GLN A 207 31.71 11.32 6.47
CA GLN A 207 31.17 12.21 5.43
C GLN A 207 29.65 12.17 5.35
N VAL A 208 29.05 10.98 5.45
CA VAL A 208 27.59 10.85 5.50
C VAL A 208 27.02 11.56 6.70
N VAL A 209 27.61 11.35 7.87
CA VAL A 209 27.14 11.98 9.12
C VAL A 209 27.34 13.49 9.09
N ASP A 210 28.47 14.00 8.62
CA ASP A 210 28.72 15.44 8.49
C ASP A 210 27.75 16.10 7.53
N ARG A 211 27.45 15.45 6.41
CA ARG A 211 26.43 15.92 5.45
C ARG A 211 25.05 16.01 6.09
N ILE A 212 24.67 15.02 6.91
CA ILE A 212 23.42 15.01 7.67
C ILE A 212 23.38 16.18 8.64
N MET A 213 24.46 16.35 9.42
CA MET A 213 24.53 17.39 10.46
C MET A 213 24.58 18.80 9.85
N ALA A 214 25.13 18.96 8.64
CA ALA A 214 25.11 20.22 7.92
C ALA A 214 23.74 20.60 7.33
N GLY A 215 22.70 19.80 7.55
CA GLY A 215 21.36 20.04 7.03
C GLY A 215 21.22 19.84 5.50
N ARG A 216 22.25 19.31 4.84
CA ARG A 216 22.25 19.08 3.39
C ARG A 216 21.39 17.91 2.96
N LEU A 217 20.86 17.12 3.90
CA LEU A 217 19.86 16.09 3.64
C LEU A 217 18.44 16.66 3.51
N GLY A 218 18.17 17.84 4.09
CA GLY A 218 16.90 18.53 3.91
C GLY A 218 16.75 19.22 2.55
N SER A 219 17.84 19.30 1.75
CA SER A 219 17.80 19.86 0.39
C SER A 219 17.75 18.80 -0.73
N GLU A 220 18.17 17.58 -0.45
CA GLU A 220 17.63 16.44 -1.17
C GLU A 220 16.27 16.21 -0.55
N ALA A 221 15.22 16.64 -1.26
CA ALA A 221 13.85 16.37 -0.87
C ALA A 221 13.81 14.95 -0.28
N PRO A 222 13.12 14.73 0.88
CA PRO A 222 12.85 13.37 1.30
C PRO A 222 12.40 12.66 0.06
N LEU A 223 12.64 11.36 -0.09
CA LEU A 223 12.03 10.53 -1.13
C LEU A 223 10.49 10.61 -1.05
N ALA A 224 10.00 11.74 -0.51
CA ALA A 224 8.81 12.41 -0.86
C ALA A 224 8.94 12.68 -2.33
N GLN A 225 8.52 11.65 -3.09
CA GLN A 225 8.18 11.94 -4.46
C GLN A 225 9.32 12.74 -5.17
N GLN A 226 10.53 12.14 -5.29
CA GLN A 226 10.97 12.17 -6.67
C GLN A 226 9.73 11.69 -7.42
N PRO A 227 9.11 12.49 -8.27
CA PRO A 227 8.21 11.95 -9.27
C PRO A 227 9.03 10.81 -9.79
N ILE A 228 8.56 9.56 -9.58
CA ILE A 228 9.27 8.33 -9.95
C ILE A 228 9.96 8.70 -11.22
N ALA A 229 11.27 8.96 -11.13
CA ALA A 229 11.95 9.86 -12.05
C ALA A 229 12.08 9.11 -13.34
N GLY A 230 11.36 9.55 -14.25
CA GLY A 230 10.91 9.02 -15.46
C GLY A 230 9.39 8.90 -15.32
N GLU A 231 8.63 9.94 -15.65
CA GLU A 231 7.68 9.69 -16.70
C GLU A 231 8.44 8.77 -17.65
N PHE A 232 8.12 7.47 -17.57
CA PHE A 232 8.69 6.50 -18.50
C PHE A 232 8.53 7.17 -19.87
N ALA A 233 9.66 7.54 -20.50
CA ALA A 233 9.60 7.87 -21.91
C ALA A 233 8.93 6.66 -22.53
N PRO A 234 7.74 6.80 -23.14
CA PRO A 234 6.88 5.68 -23.43
C PRO A 234 7.65 4.74 -24.33
N ARG A 235 8.14 3.65 -23.74
CA ARG A 235 8.66 2.55 -24.53
C ARG A 235 7.46 1.93 -25.20
N PRO A 236 7.52 1.63 -26.50
CA PRO A 236 6.47 0.86 -27.13
C PRO A 236 6.26 -0.42 -26.30
N VAL A 237 5.05 -0.70 -25.89
CA VAL A 237 4.71 -1.96 -25.25
C VAL A 237 4.76 -3.04 -26.32
N GLN A 238 5.63 -4.03 -26.15
CA GLN A 238 5.73 -5.19 -27.04
C GLN A 238 5.23 -6.45 -26.33
N LYS A 239 5.44 -6.54 -24.99
CA LYS A 239 5.04 -7.69 -24.20
C LYS A 239 4.25 -7.24 -22.97
N VAL A 240 3.07 -7.83 -22.77
CA VAL A 240 2.18 -7.51 -21.64
C VAL A 240 1.91 -8.74 -20.78
N LEU A 241 2.02 -8.56 -19.44
CA LEU A 241 1.50 -9.54 -18.49
C LEU A 241 0.03 -9.21 -18.20
N ILE A 242 -0.84 -10.22 -18.36
CA ILE A 242 -2.25 -10.15 -18.00
C ILE A 242 -2.47 -10.89 -16.69
N HIS A 243 -2.83 -10.12 -15.67
CA HIS A 243 -3.16 -10.59 -14.33
C HIS A 243 -4.68 -10.63 -14.16
N ALA A 244 -5.29 -11.64 -14.75
CA ALA A 244 -6.74 -11.83 -14.77
C ALA A 244 -7.12 -13.29 -14.99
N ARG A 245 -8.38 -13.64 -14.72
CA ARG A 245 -8.97 -14.95 -15.00
C ARG A 245 -10.37 -14.79 -15.64
N GLY A 246 -10.93 -15.92 -16.11
CA GLY A 246 -12.30 -15.98 -16.64
C GLY A 246 -12.53 -15.08 -17.86
N CYS A 247 -13.72 -14.49 -17.95
CA CYS A 247 -14.12 -13.64 -19.10
C CYS A 247 -13.25 -12.39 -19.25
N THR A 248 -12.78 -11.82 -18.14
CA THR A 248 -11.86 -10.68 -18.16
C THR A 248 -10.55 -11.05 -18.86
N ALA A 249 -9.95 -12.19 -18.51
CA ALA A 249 -8.73 -12.66 -19.16
C ALA A 249 -8.95 -12.94 -20.65
N VAL A 250 -10.08 -13.57 -21.04
CA VAL A 250 -10.43 -13.81 -22.43
C VAL A 250 -10.42 -12.52 -23.25
N LYS A 251 -11.05 -11.46 -22.73
CA LYS A 251 -11.12 -10.18 -23.43
C LYS A 251 -9.75 -9.52 -23.54
N LEU A 252 -9.01 -9.46 -22.43
CA LEU A 252 -7.69 -8.83 -22.40
C LEU A 252 -6.69 -9.56 -23.29
N VAL A 253 -6.65 -10.90 -23.25
CA VAL A 253 -5.80 -11.72 -24.13
C VAL A 253 -6.14 -11.45 -25.58
N ARG A 254 -7.42 -11.49 -25.94
CA ARG A 254 -7.85 -11.21 -27.32
C ARG A 254 -7.37 -9.84 -27.78
N LYS A 255 -7.60 -8.80 -26.98
CA LYS A 255 -7.23 -7.43 -27.34
C LYS A 255 -5.73 -7.22 -27.40
N ALA A 256 -4.96 -7.88 -26.55
CA ALA A 256 -3.50 -7.83 -26.61
C ALA A 256 -2.96 -8.51 -27.89
N LEU A 257 -3.49 -9.68 -28.25
CA LEU A 257 -3.12 -10.38 -29.49
C LEU A 257 -3.56 -9.61 -30.74
N GLU A 258 -4.76 -9.01 -30.75
CA GLU A 258 -5.22 -8.12 -31.84
C GLU A 258 -4.31 -6.88 -32.00
N ALA A 259 -3.68 -6.42 -30.90
CA ALA A 259 -2.70 -5.34 -30.91
C ALA A 259 -1.26 -5.81 -31.20
N GLU A 260 -1.09 -7.06 -31.64
CA GLU A 260 0.20 -7.68 -31.97
C GLU A 260 1.20 -7.67 -30.81
N LEU A 261 0.70 -7.77 -29.57
CA LEU A 261 1.55 -7.85 -28.37
C LEU A 261 1.84 -9.31 -28.01
N ASP A 262 3.04 -9.56 -27.51
CA ASP A 262 3.34 -10.79 -26.80
C ASP A 262 2.60 -10.83 -25.46
N VAL A 263 1.95 -11.95 -25.16
CA VAL A 263 1.10 -12.11 -24.00
C VAL A 263 1.70 -13.09 -23.00
N VAL A 264 1.91 -12.63 -21.77
CA VAL A 264 2.16 -13.48 -20.61
C VAL A 264 0.89 -13.52 -19.77
N LEU A 265 0.26 -14.70 -19.68
CA LEU A 265 -0.94 -14.89 -18.85
C LEU A 265 -0.56 -15.66 -17.59
N VAL A 266 -0.85 -15.12 -16.42
CA VAL A 266 -0.67 -15.81 -15.14
C VAL A 266 -1.95 -16.52 -14.74
N GLN A 267 -1.85 -17.80 -14.33
CA GLN A 267 -3.01 -18.63 -13.96
C GLN A 267 -2.74 -19.45 -12.70
N SER A 268 -3.74 -19.53 -11.81
CA SER A 268 -3.72 -20.48 -10.69
C SER A 268 -3.87 -21.93 -11.21
N ASP A 269 -3.58 -22.91 -10.36
CA ASP A 269 -3.66 -24.32 -10.77
C ASP A 269 -5.04 -24.71 -11.34
N PRO A 270 -6.20 -24.31 -10.73
CA PRO A 270 -7.51 -24.58 -11.32
C PRO A 270 -7.78 -23.87 -12.66
N ASP A 271 -7.10 -22.79 -12.93
CA ASP A 271 -7.34 -21.98 -14.14
C ASP A 271 -6.41 -22.37 -15.31
N MET A 272 -5.48 -23.31 -15.12
CA MET A 272 -4.52 -23.70 -16.15
C MET A 272 -5.15 -24.27 -17.42
N ASP A 273 -6.32 -24.90 -17.31
CA ASP A 273 -7.07 -25.46 -18.45
C ASP A 273 -8.26 -24.55 -18.84
N SER A 274 -8.11 -23.26 -18.64
CA SER A 274 -9.14 -22.28 -18.95
C SER A 274 -9.07 -21.79 -20.41
N VAL A 275 -10.20 -21.27 -20.92
CA VAL A 275 -10.26 -20.69 -22.27
C VAL A 275 -9.18 -19.64 -22.53
N PRO A 276 -8.90 -18.67 -21.64
CA PRO A 276 -7.82 -17.71 -21.90
C PRO A 276 -6.43 -18.37 -21.95
N ALA A 277 -6.17 -19.42 -21.16
CA ALA A 277 -4.92 -20.17 -21.23
C ALA A 277 -4.77 -20.87 -22.59
N ASP A 278 -5.84 -21.47 -23.09
CA ASP A 278 -5.83 -22.11 -24.42
C ASP A 278 -5.63 -21.09 -25.56
N MET A 279 -6.25 -19.92 -25.45
CA MET A 279 -6.03 -18.83 -26.41
C MET A 279 -4.56 -18.40 -26.46
N VAL A 280 -3.92 -18.26 -25.31
CA VAL A 280 -2.49 -17.90 -25.23
C VAL A 280 -1.60 -19.01 -25.75
N ARG A 281 -1.89 -20.27 -25.45
CA ARG A 281 -1.14 -21.42 -26.01
C ARG A 281 -1.27 -21.50 -27.54
N ALA A 282 -2.47 -21.20 -28.06
CA ALA A 282 -2.74 -21.19 -29.50
C ALA A 282 -2.00 -20.06 -30.24
N ALA A 283 -1.59 -18.99 -29.54
CA ALA A 283 -0.80 -17.90 -30.11
C ALA A 283 0.69 -18.30 -30.38
N GLY A 284 1.10 -19.48 -29.97
CA GLY A 284 2.44 -19.99 -30.23
C GLY A 284 3.54 -19.15 -29.56
N ALA A 285 4.47 -18.63 -30.36
CA ALA A 285 5.61 -17.85 -29.84
C ALA A 285 5.20 -16.52 -29.18
N ALA A 286 4.06 -15.95 -29.54
CA ALA A 286 3.53 -14.71 -28.97
C ALA A 286 2.77 -14.92 -27.63
N GLY A 287 2.66 -16.17 -27.15
CA GLY A 287 1.88 -16.51 -25.95
C GLY A 287 2.64 -17.36 -24.95
N THR A 288 2.62 -16.96 -23.69
CA THR A 288 3.19 -17.73 -22.57
C THR A 288 2.19 -17.80 -21.43
N VAL A 289 1.81 -19.00 -20.99
CA VAL A 289 1.01 -19.21 -19.78
C VAL A 289 1.96 -19.58 -18.63
N VAL A 290 1.91 -18.81 -17.56
CA VAL A 290 2.78 -19.02 -16.38
C VAL A 290 1.92 -19.44 -15.18
N PRO A 291 2.15 -20.62 -14.59
CA PRO A 291 1.47 -21.02 -13.37
C PRO A 291 1.95 -20.18 -12.19
N ILE A 292 0.99 -19.66 -11.42
CA ILE A 292 1.27 -18.96 -10.15
C ILE A 292 1.04 -19.85 -8.94
N GLY A 293 0.61 -21.09 -9.17
CA GLY A 293 0.30 -22.07 -8.11
C GLY A 293 -0.96 -21.71 -7.33
N GLY A 294 -1.26 -22.57 -6.35
CA GLY A 294 -2.36 -22.37 -5.41
C GLY A 294 -3.76 -22.65 -5.95
N ASN A 295 -4.66 -22.97 -5.03
CA ASN A 295 -6.06 -23.29 -5.33
C ASN A 295 -7.02 -22.15 -4.99
N THR A 296 -6.59 -21.20 -4.17
CA THR A 296 -7.36 -20.04 -3.74
C THR A 296 -6.75 -18.75 -4.28
N SER A 297 -7.55 -17.68 -4.28
CA SER A 297 -7.06 -16.37 -4.72
C SER A 297 -5.94 -15.83 -3.82
N ASP A 298 -6.00 -16.12 -2.51
CA ASP A 298 -4.98 -15.68 -1.54
C ASP A 298 -3.63 -16.36 -1.79
N GLU A 299 -3.65 -17.61 -2.21
CA GLU A 299 -2.43 -18.37 -2.53
C GLU A 299 -1.86 -18.01 -3.91
N SER A 300 -2.64 -17.41 -4.79
CA SER A 300 -2.33 -17.19 -6.20
C SER A 300 -2.41 -15.71 -6.60
N TYR A 301 -3.57 -15.26 -7.09
CA TYR A 301 -3.77 -13.93 -7.67
C TYR A 301 -3.57 -12.75 -6.71
N LEU A 302 -3.69 -12.94 -5.38
CA LEU A 302 -3.42 -11.91 -4.38
C LEU A 302 -1.95 -11.89 -3.92
N ASN A 303 -1.11 -12.79 -4.44
CA ASN A 303 0.31 -12.80 -4.14
C ASN A 303 1.08 -11.81 -5.04
N ALA A 304 1.12 -10.55 -4.61
CA ALA A 304 1.75 -9.45 -5.34
C ALA A 304 3.21 -9.71 -5.72
N LEU A 305 3.99 -10.36 -4.82
CA LEU A 305 5.41 -10.63 -5.06
C LEU A 305 5.62 -11.70 -6.14
N SER A 306 4.78 -12.74 -6.15
CA SER A 306 4.83 -13.77 -7.20
C SER A 306 4.54 -13.17 -8.57
N ILE A 307 3.51 -12.33 -8.67
CA ILE A 307 3.15 -11.66 -9.92
C ILE A 307 4.30 -10.74 -10.40
N LEU A 308 4.88 -9.96 -9.48
CA LEU A 308 5.99 -9.06 -9.79
C LEU A 308 7.23 -9.82 -10.29
N ASN A 309 7.60 -10.91 -9.60
CA ASN A 309 8.73 -11.75 -9.98
C ASN A 309 8.55 -12.38 -11.37
N ILE A 310 7.32 -12.83 -11.67
CA ILE A 310 7.00 -13.35 -13.01
C ILE A 310 7.13 -12.25 -14.06
N ALA A 311 6.63 -11.07 -13.77
CA ALA A 311 6.71 -9.92 -14.69
C ALA A 311 8.17 -9.57 -15.03
N GLU A 312 9.04 -9.56 -14.02
CA GLU A 312 10.49 -9.34 -14.20
C GLU A 312 11.16 -10.50 -14.97
N ALA A 313 10.90 -11.76 -14.57
CA ALA A 313 11.49 -12.93 -15.20
C ALA A 313 11.09 -13.08 -16.68
N GLN A 314 9.86 -12.71 -17.01
CA GLN A 314 9.33 -12.70 -18.37
C GLN A 314 9.70 -11.43 -19.15
N GLN A 315 10.37 -10.47 -18.52
CA GLN A 315 10.82 -9.21 -19.14
C GLN A 315 9.66 -8.47 -19.83
N VAL A 316 8.52 -8.33 -19.14
CA VAL A 316 7.37 -7.65 -19.71
C VAL A 316 7.53 -6.13 -19.67
N ASP A 317 7.02 -5.43 -20.68
CA ASP A 317 7.01 -3.97 -20.74
C ASP A 317 5.88 -3.36 -19.94
N ALA A 318 4.75 -4.10 -19.85
CA ALA A 318 3.56 -3.66 -19.18
C ALA A 318 2.86 -4.80 -18.41
N LEU A 319 2.08 -4.42 -17.41
CA LEU A 319 1.22 -5.30 -16.65
C LEU A 319 -0.19 -4.75 -16.62
N HIS A 320 -1.16 -5.55 -17.08
CA HIS A 320 -2.58 -5.24 -16.93
C HIS A 320 -3.13 -5.99 -15.69
N PRO A 321 -3.57 -5.28 -14.65
CA PRO A 321 -3.98 -5.89 -13.38
C PRO A 321 -5.36 -6.57 -13.43
N GLY A 322 -6.04 -6.55 -14.57
CA GLY A 322 -7.38 -7.09 -14.71
C GLY A 322 -8.43 -6.31 -13.94
N ILE A 323 -9.35 -7.07 -13.34
CA ILE A 323 -10.46 -6.58 -12.51
C ILE A 323 -10.42 -7.34 -11.18
N GLY A 324 -10.59 -6.65 -10.06
CA GLY A 324 -10.44 -7.24 -8.73
C GLY A 324 -8.98 -7.54 -8.37
N PHE A 325 -8.74 -8.50 -7.48
CA PHE A 325 -7.41 -8.87 -6.99
C PHE A 325 -6.55 -7.65 -6.61
N LEU A 326 -5.47 -7.40 -7.35
CA LEU A 326 -4.51 -6.33 -7.10
C LEU A 326 -4.76 -5.04 -7.91
N SER A 327 -5.87 -4.98 -8.67
CA SER A 327 -6.13 -3.87 -9.61
C SER A 327 -6.35 -2.52 -8.92
N GLU A 328 -6.78 -2.51 -7.66
CA GLU A 328 -6.99 -1.31 -6.84
C GLU A 328 -6.04 -1.27 -5.63
N THR A 329 -4.86 -1.89 -5.75
CA THR A 329 -3.87 -1.95 -4.69
C THR A 329 -2.73 -0.96 -4.98
N PRO A 330 -2.69 0.23 -4.34
CA PRO A 330 -1.71 1.28 -4.62
C PRO A 330 -0.26 0.80 -4.48
N ASN A 331 0.02 0.03 -3.43
CA ASN A 331 1.36 -0.51 -3.19
C ASN A 331 1.82 -1.45 -4.30
N PHE A 332 0.92 -2.27 -4.86
CA PHE A 332 1.26 -3.14 -5.98
C PHE A 332 1.56 -2.33 -7.25
N ALA A 333 0.74 -1.34 -7.57
CA ALA A 333 0.97 -0.44 -8.69
C ALA A 333 2.31 0.31 -8.56
N ALA A 334 2.65 0.75 -7.33
CA ALA A 334 3.94 1.38 -7.04
C ALA A 334 5.11 0.42 -7.28
N LEU A 335 5.03 -0.81 -6.77
CA LEU A 335 6.08 -1.83 -6.94
C LEU A 335 6.30 -2.17 -8.42
N VAL A 336 5.24 -2.37 -9.20
CA VAL A 336 5.33 -2.64 -10.65
C VAL A 336 6.05 -1.49 -11.36
N ARG A 337 5.69 -0.24 -11.05
CA ARG A 337 6.33 0.96 -11.63
C ARG A 337 7.79 1.11 -11.21
N GLN A 338 8.12 0.83 -9.96
CA GLN A 338 9.51 0.84 -9.47
C GLN A 338 10.42 -0.13 -10.22
N LYS A 339 9.86 -1.23 -10.72
CA LYS A 339 10.58 -2.21 -11.56
C LYS A 339 10.70 -1.80 -13.03
N GLY A 340 10.24 -0.62 -13.39
CA GLY A 340 10.29 -0.17 -14.76
C GLY A 340 9.23 -0.76 -15.66
N ILE A 341 8.22 -1.42 -15.10
CA ILE A 341 7.11 -2.02 -15.82
C ILE A 341 5.93 -1.05 -15.83
N ASN A 342 5.34 -0.82 -17.00
CA ASN A 342 4.17 0.04 -17.10
C ASN A 342 2.94 -0.66 -16.49
N PHE A 343 2.47 -0.16 -15.35
CA PHE A 343 1.19 -0.58 -14.78
C PHE A 343 0.05 0.04 -15.61
N ILE A 344 -0.72 -0.78 -16.32
CA ILE A 344 -1.86 -0.32 -17.12
C ILE A 344 -3.03 0.00 -16.19
N GLY A 345 -3.07 1.22 -15.74
CA GLY A 345 -4.03 1.72 -14.75
C GLY A 345 -3.65 3.11 -14.26
N PRO A 346 -4.40 3.65 -13.29
CA PRO A 346 -4.23 5.01 -12.79
C PRO A 346 -2.94 5.18 -12.00
N LYS A 347 -2.61 6.45 -11.72
CA LYS A 347 -1.50 6.81 -10.83
C LYS A 347 -1.78 6.30 -9.41
N VAL A 348 -0.71 6.00 -8.67
CA VAL A 348 -0.80 5.52 -7.28
C VAL A 348 -1.59 6.51 -6.41
N MET A 349 -1.28 7.80 -6.54
CA MET A 349 -1.98 8.86 -5.80
C MET A 349 -3.49 8.92 -6.10
N SER A 350 -3.88 8.72 -7.37
CA SER A 350 -5.30 8.67 -7.75
C SER A 350 -6.01 7.48 -7.09
N MET A 351 -5.34 6.31 -7.04
CA MET A 351 -5.86 5.12 -6.36
C MET A 351 -5.99 5.34 -4.84
N GLU A 352 -4.99 5.93 -4.20
CA GLU A 352 -5.00 6.23 -2.75
C GLU A 352 -6.09 7.24 -2.40
N THR A 353 -6.22 8.30 -3.22
CA THR A 353 -7.22 9.36 -2.98
C THR A 353 -8.64 8.82 -3.13
N MET A 354 -8.91 8.12 -4.23
CA MET A 354 -10.28 7.67 -4.54
C MET A 354 -10.64 6.33 -3.85
N GLY A 355 -9.66 5.50 -3.50
CA GLY A 355 -9.87 4.27 -2.74
C GLY A 355 -10.21 4.51 -1.26
N ASN A 356 -9.89 5.68 -0.72
CA ASN A 356 -10.28 6.07 0.63
C ASN A 356 -11.56 6.93 0.58
N LYS A 357 -12.66 6.41 1.15
CA LYS A 357 -13.98 7.09 1.09
C LYS A 357 -13.96 8.53 1.62
N SER A 358 -13.26 8.79 2.73
CA SER A 358 -13.19 10.14 3.30
C SER A 358 -12.42 11.09 2.39
N ASN A 359 -11.30 10.65 1.83
CA ASN A 359 -10.51 11.43 0.89
C ASN A 359 -11.28 11.68 -0.41
N ALA A 360 -11.96 10.65 -0.94
CA ALA A 360 -12.77 10.75 -2.15
C ALA A 360 -13.90 11.78 -1.98
N ILE A 361 -14.65 11.71 -0.88
CA ILE A 361 -15.72 12.69 -0.57
C ILE A 361 -15.13 14.09 -0.39
N SER A 362 -14.06 14.25 0.38
CA SER A 362 -13.42 15.54 0.62
C SER A 362 -12.90 16.18 -0.67
N THR A 363 -12.23 15.39 -1.52
CA THR A 363 -11.75 15.83 -2.84
C THR A 363 -12.92 16.25 -3.72
N THR A 364 -13.97 15.44 -3.78
CA THR A 364 -15.16 15.71 -4.60
C THR A 364 -15.88 16.98 -4.16
N MET A 365 -16.01 17.20 -2.86
CA MET A 365 -16.57 18.44 -2.31
C MET A 365 -15.73 19.67 -2.67
N SER A 366 -14.40 19.57 -2.60
CA SER A 366 -13.50 20.70 -2.88
C SER A 366 -13.60 21.24 -4.31
N ILE A 367 -14.10 20.43 -5.24
CA ILE A 367 -14.33 20.79 -6.64
C ILE A 367 -15.80 21.09 -6.97
N ASN A 368 -16.64 21.26 -5.94
CA ASN A 368 -18.06 21.54 -6.06
C ASN A 368 -18.85 20.49 -6.85
N VAL A 369 -18.51 19.21 -6.67
CA VAL A 369 -19.34 18.10 -7.14
C VAL A 369 -20.26 17.66 -5.99
N PRO A 370 -21.56 17.49 -6.23
CA PRO A 370 -22.50 17.11 -5.19
C PRO A 370 -22.15 15.73 -4.58
N VAL A 371 -22.18 15.65 -3.26
CA VAL A 371 -22.06 14.41 -2.48
C VAL A 371 -23.33 14.20 -1.67
N VAL A 372 -23.58 12.96 -1.26
CA VAL A 372 -24.74 12.67 -0.40
C VAL A 372 -24.69 13.55 0.84
N PRO A 373 -25.72 14.35 1.12
CA PRO A 373 -25.75 15.20 2.32
C PRO A 373 -25.51 14.38 3.59
N GLY A 374 -24.64 14.87 4.46
CA GLY A 374 -24.27 14.11 5.65
C GLY A 374 -23.43 14.89 6.65
N SER A 375 -22.76 14.17 7.54
CA SER A 375 -21.82 14.76 8.50
C SER A 375 -20.48 15.12 7.87
N HIS A 376 -20.10 14.46 6.77
CA HIS A 376 -18.81 14.59 6.11
C HIS A 376 -17.60 14.39 7.04
N GLY A 377 -17.81 13.70 8.16
CA GLY A 377 -16.82 13.40 9.18
C GLY A 377 -17.42 12.54 10.28
N ILE A 378 -16.55 12.10 11.19
CA ILE A 378 -16.91 11.29 12.34
C ILE A 378 -17.79 12.11 13.29
N ILE A 379 -18.83 11.46 13.83
CA ILE A 379 -19.69 12.01 14.86
C ILE A 379 -19.36 11.32 16.18
N ASP A 380 -19.02 12.11 17.18
CA ASP A 380 -18.55 11.66 18.49
C ASP A 380 -19.65 11.57 19.56
N SER A 381 -20.85 12.14 19.28
CA SER A 381 -21.95 12.14 20.23
C SER A 381 -23.33 12.07 19.56
N SER A 382 -24.31 11.58 20.30
CA SER A 382 -25.71 11.51 19.84
C SER A 382 -26.34 12.88 19.66
N GLU A 383 -25.90 13.91 20.40
CA GLU A 383 -26.34 15.29 20.30
C GLU A 383 -25.91 15.90 18.96
N LYS A 384 -24.64 15.77 18.60
CA LYS A 384 -24.14 16.17 17.26
C LYS A 384 -24.81 15.38 16.14
N ALA A 385 -25.09 14.10 16.38
CA ALA A 385 -25.83 13.28 15.44
C ALA A 385 -27.23 13.87 15.18
N LEU A 386 -27.90 14.35 16.21
CA LEU A 386 -29.22 14.98 16.09
C LEU A 386 -29.17 16.28 15.28
N GLU A 387 -28.20 17.16 15.57
CA GLU A 387 -28.02 18.42 14.83
C GLU A 387 -27.76 18.18 13.33
N VAL A 388 -26.91 17.22 13.02
CA VAL A 388 -26.63 16.84 11.63
C VAL A 388 -27.86 16.23 10.97
N ALA A 389 -28.57 15.33 11.66
CA ALA A 389 -29.77 14.68 11.14
C ALA A 389 -30.91 15.67 10.86
N GLU A 390 -31.09 16.68 11.70
CA GLU A 390 -32.06 17.76 11.48
C GLU A 390 -31.71 18.60 10.25
N ARG A 391 -30.43 18.93 10.08
CA ARG A 391 -29.94 19.67 8.90
C ARG A 391 -30.08 18.86 7.60
N VAL A 392 -29.78 17.57 7.63
CA VAL A 392 -29.80 16.65 6.47
C VAL A 392 -31.23 16.24 6.13
N GLY A 393 -32.10 16.16 7.15
CA GLY A 393 -33.49 15.70 7.05
C GLY A 393 -33.62 14.18 7.04
N TYR A 394 -34.62 13.69 7.81
CA TYR A 394 -34.93 12.28 7.88
C TYR A 394 -35.58 11.74 6.59
N PRO A 395 -35.45 10.44 6.27
CA PRO A 395 -34.65 9.44 6.97
C PRO A 395 -33.14 9.60 6.70
N ILE A 396 -32.32 9.16 7.68
CA ILE A 396 -30.86 9.14 7.58
C ILE A 396 -30.31 7.73 7.74
N LEU A 397 -29.05 7.55 7.37
CA LEU A 397 -28.25 6.35 7.64
C LEU A 397 -27.15 6.70 8.65
N LEU A 398 -27.07 5.92 9.71
CA LEU A 398 -25.87 5.85 10.56
C LEU A 398 -24.95 4.77 9.99
N LYS A 399 -23.71 5.10 9.74
CA LYS A 399 -22.73 4.22 9.12
C LYS A 399 -21.46 4.15 9.93
N ALA A 400 -20.94 2.93 10.16
CA ALA A 400 -19.62 2.73 10.72
C ALA A 400 -18.55 3.12 9.70
N VAL A 401 -17.52 3.86 10.12
CA VAL A 401 -16.41 4.31 9.25
C VAL A 401 -15.67 3.13 8.64
N HIS A 402 -15.46 2.07 9.42
CA HIS A 402 -14.79 0.84 8.98
C HIS A 402 -15.76 -0.28 8.59
N GLY A 403 -17.05 0.05 8.41
CA GLY A 403 -18.08 -0.90 8.00
C GLY A 403 -17.96 -1.28 6.52
N GLY A 404 -18.32 -2.52 6.19
CA GLY A 404 -18.31 -3.04 4.83
C GLY A 404 -19.34 -4.17 4.64
N GLY A 405 -19.72 -4.43 3.39
CA GLY A 405 -20.66 -5.51 3.06
C GLY A 405 -22.05 -5.38 3.69
N GLY A 406 -22.52 -4.14 3.93
CA GLY A 406 -23.83 -3.88 4.52
C GLY A 406 -23.88 -4.01 6.05
N LYS A 407 -22.78 -4.32 6.73
CA LYS A 407 -22.68 -4.35 8.20
C LYS A 407 -22.29 -2.98 8.75
N GLY A 408 -22.84 -2.64 9.92
CA GLY A 408 -22.61 -1.34 10.57
C GLY A 408 -23.37 -0.19 9.88
N ILE A 409 -24.52 -0.46 9.25
CA ILE A 409 -25.41 0.53 8.64
C ILE A 409 -26.79 0.38 9.22
N VAL A 410 -27.33 1.45 9.78
CA VAL A 410 -28.69 1.48 10.34
C VAL A 410 -29.45 2.69 9.80
N LYS A 411 -30.69 2.44 9.34
CA LYS A 411 -31.62 3.48 8.91
C LYS A 411 -32.37 4.03 10.11
N VAL A 412 -32.32 5.35 10.29
CA VAL A 412 -33.08 6.09 11.28
C VAL A 412 -34.16 6.89 10.56
N ALA A 413 -35.42 6.53 10.80
CA ALA A 413 -36.55 7.14 10.10
C ALA A 413 -37.05 8.40 10.77
N ARG A 414 -36.89 8.54 12.10
CA ARG A 414 -37.42 9.64 12.92
C ARG A 414 -36.45 10.03 14.05
N PRO A 415 -36.50 11.28 14.52
CA PRO A 415 -35.61 11.79 15.57
C PRO A 415 -35.60 10.96 16.85
N GLU A 416 -36.75 10.44 17.27
CA GLU A 416 -36.88 9.69 18.52
C GLU A 416 -36.08 8.41 18.57
N GLN A 417 -35.74 7.86 17.39
CA GLN A 417 -34.97 6.63 17.25
C GLN A 417 -33.46 6.88 17.30
N LEU A 418 -33.01 8.10 17.04
CA LEU A 418 -31.62 8.39 16.74
C LEU A 418 -30.68 8.06 17.91
N HIS A 419 -31.00 8.49 19.11
CA HIS A 419 -30.16 8.28 20.29
C HIS A 419 -29.91 6.79 20.53
N GLN A 420 -30.98 5.99 20.54
CA GLN A 420 -30.87 4.54 20.75
C GLN A 420 -30.07 3.88 19.64
N GLN A 421 -30.38 4.20 18.38
CA GLN A 421 -29.73 3.62 17.21
C GLN A 421 -28.24 4.01 17.12
N PHE A 422 -27.89 5.24 17.48
CA PHE A 422 -26.51 5.72 17.51
C PHE A 422 -25.66 4.87 18.46
N HIS A 423 -26.12 4.67 19.70
CA HIS A 423 -25.40 3.85 20.67
C HIS A 423 -25.31 2.38 20.25
N GLN A 424 -26.37 1.84 19.67
CA GLN A 424 -26.38 0.47 19.17
C GLN A 424 -25.36 0.29 18.06
N VAL A 425 -25.39 1.14 17.01
CA VAL A 425 -24.44 1.03 15.88
C VAL A 425 -23.01 1.26 16.31
N THR A 426 -22.76 2.19 17.24
CA THR A 426 -21.43 2.42 17.81
C THR A 426 -20.90 1.15 18.51
N ALA A 427 -21.72 0.49 19.30
CA ALA A 427 -21.35 -0.73 20.00
C ALA A 427 -21.12 -1.91 19.02
N GLU A 428 -21.99 -2.07 18.03
CA GLU A 428 -21.87 -3.07 16.98
C GLU A 428 -20.59 -2.84 16.15
N ALA A 429 -20.32 -1.60 15.76
CA ALA A 429 -19.13 -1.23 15.01
C ALA A 429 -17.85 -1.52 15.82
N LYS A 430 -17.85 -1.17 17.09
CA LYS A 430 -16.73 -1.45 18.00
C LYS A 430 -16.47 -2.94 18.18
N SER A 431 -17.53 -3.72 18.28
CA SER A 431 -17.45 -5.18 18.42
C SER A 431 -17.00 -5.88 17.14
N ALA A 432 -17.52 -5.44 15.99
CA ALA A 432 -17.27 -6.11 14.69
C ALA A 432 -15.97 -5.67 14.03
N PHE A 433 -15.57 -4.39 14.20
CA PHE A 433 -14.47 -3.77 13.46
C PHE A 433 -13.37 -3.20 14.37
N GLY A 434 -13.53 -3.30 15.71
CA GLY A 434 -12.57 -2.75 16.68
C GLY A 434 -12.62 -1.23 16.84
N ASN A 435 -13.43 -0.52 16.02
CA ASN A 435 -13.60 0.92 16.02
C ASN A 435 -15.09 1.27 15.99
N GLY A 436 -15.53 2.17 16.87
CA GLY A 436 -16.92 2.62 17.00
C GLY A 436 -17.23 3.94 16.29
N ASP A 437 -16.36 4.44 15.43
CA ASP A 437 -16.55 5.69 14.71
C ASP A 437 -17.72 5.61 13.72
N ILE A 438 -18.64 6.56 13.85
CA ILE A 438 -19.88 6.63 13.07
C ILE A 438 -19.94 7.93 12.30
N TYR A 439 -20.52 7.90 11.12
CA TYR A 439 -20.90 9.07 10.35
C TYR A 439 -22.36 8.98 9.86
N ILE A 440 -22.93 10.11 9.48
CA ILE A 440 -24.32 10.22 9.01
C ILE A 440 -24.35 10.54 7.52
N GLU A 441 -25.27 9.90 6.81
CA GLU A 441 -25.66 10.27 5.45
C GLU A 441 -27.19 10.33 5.32
N LYS A 442 -27.67 11.15 4.38
CA LYS A 442 -29.06 11.12 3.93
C LYS A 442 -29.42 9.73 3.43
N CYS A 443 -30.53 9.18 3.89
CA CYS A 443 -31.08 7.96 3.32
C CYS A 443 -31.89 8.30 2.07
N VAL A 444 -31.29 8.13 0.91
CA VAL A 444 -32.01 8.24 -0.36
C VAL A 444 -32.90 7.02 -0.53
N THR A 445 -34.22 7.20 -0.56
CA THR A 445 -35.20 6.11 -0.51
C THR A 445 -35.64 5.62 -1.89
N SER A 446 -35.57 6.48 -2.89
CA SER A 446 -35.86 6.16 -4.29
C SER A 446 -34.68 6.53 -5.15
N LEU A 447 -33.67 5.66 -5.13
CA LEU A 447 -32.41 5.92 -5.81
C LEU A 447 -32.28 5.09 -7.10
N ARG A 448 -31.52 5.66 -8.03
CA ARG A 448 -30.93 4.91 -9.15
C ARG A 448 -29.41 4.95 -9.01
N HIS A 449 -28.75 3.85 -9.34
CA HIS A 449 -27.31 3.74 -9.37
C HIS A 449 -26.84 4.02 -10.79
N ILE A 450 -26.27 5.18 -11.01
CA ILE A 450 -25.79 5.65 -12.31
C ILE A 450 -24.28 5.68 -12.32
N GLU A 451 -23.69 5.14 -13.37
CA GLU A 451 -22.24 5.10 -13.54
C GLU A 451 -21.82 5.85 -14.80
N ALA A 452 -20.77 6.63 -14.68
CA ALA A 452 -20.13 7.32 -15.79
C ALA A 452 -18.80 6.64 -16.13
N GLN A 453 -18.68 6.05 -17.31
CA GLN A 453 -17.45 5.50 -17.82
C GLN A 453 -16.53 6.60 -18.29
N ILE A 454 -15.38 6.73 -17.65
CA ILE A 454 -14.34 7.68 -18.05
C ILE A 454 -13.17 6.98 -18.72
N LEU A 455 -12.50 7.75 -19.57
CA LEU A 455 -11.20 7.43 -20.14
C LEU A 455 -10.37 8.71 -20.17
N ARG A 456 -9.19 8.68 -19.55
CA ARG A 456 -8.30 9.84 -19.53
C ARG A 456 -6.88 9.41 -19.91
N ASP A 457 -6.26 10.16 -20.80
CA ASP A 457 -4.88 9.91 -21.20
C ASP A 457 -3.89 10.66 -20.28
N ARG A 458 -2.61 10.38 -20.47
CA ARG A 458 -1.51 11.04 -19.72
C ARG A 458 -1.28 12.50 -20.13
N PHE A 459 -1.89 12.96 -21.24
CA PHE A 459 -1.78 14.33 -21.72
C PHE A 459 -2.88 15.23 -21.16
N GLY A 460 -3.80 14.67 -20.36
CA GLY A 460 -4.87 15.40 -19.70
C GLY A 460 -6.19 15.41 -20.47
N HIS A 461 -6.31 14.69 -21.58
CA HIS A 461 -7.56 14.63 -22.31
C HIS A 461 -8.52 13.65 -21.63
N THR A 462 -9.60 14.19 -21.10
CA THR A 462 -10.67 13.42 -20.44
C THR A 462 -11.84 13.20 -21.41
N ARG A 463 -12.38 11.98 -21.44
CA ARG A 463 -13.63 11.65 -22.13
C ARG A 463 -14.53 10.87 -21.19
N VAL A 464 -15.77 11.26 -21.12
CA VAL A 464 -16.85 10.46 -20.53
C VAL A 464 -17.54 9.76 -21.71
N ILE A 465 -17.40 8.44 -21.78
CA ILE A 465 -17.79 7.66 -22.96
C ILE A 465 -19.29 7.37 -22.95
N GLY A 466 -19.86 7.10 -21.78
CA GLY A 466 -21.26 6.76 -21.61
C GLY A 466 -21.67 6.58 -20.17
N LEU A 467 -22.96 6.38 -19.97
CA LEU A 467 -23.56 6.05 -18.68
C LEU A 467 -24.04 4.60 -18.68
N ARG A 468 -24.02 4.00 -17.53
CA ARG A 468 -24.73 2.75 -17.22
C ARG A 468 -25.70 2.99 -16.07
N ASP A 469 -26.85 2.35 -16.14
CA ASP A 469 -27.80 2.25 -15.04
C ASP A 469 -27.68 0.84 -14.44
N CYS A 470 -27.20 0.77 -13.22
CA CYS A 470 -26.93 -0.46 -12.47
C CYS A 470 -27.85 -0.61 -11.27
N SER A 471 -29.07 -0.11 -11.35
CA SER A 471 -30.01 -0.05 -10.24
C SER A 471 -30.63 -1.40 -9.87
N VAL A 472 -30.63 -2.38 -10.78
CA VAL A 472 -31.17 -3.73 -10.51
C VAL A 472 -30.11 -4.52 -9.74
N GLN A 473 -30.29 -4.58 -8.42
CA GLN A 473 -29.32 -5.16 -7.50
C GLN A 473 -29.98 -6.11 -6.50
N ARG A 474 -29.19 -7.07 -5.98
CA ARG A 474 -29.54 -7.88 -4.83
C ARG A 474 -28.41 -7.83 -3.79
N ASN A 475 -28.70 -7.38 -2.58
CA ASN A 475 -27.71 -7.21 -1.51
C ASN A 475 -26.51 -6.36 -1.95
N ASN A 476 -26.76 -5.26 -2.65
CA ASN A 476 -25.77 -4.36 -3.23
C ASN A 476 -24.87 -5.00 -4.33
N GLN A 477 -25.29 -6.12 -4.87
CA GLN A 477 -24.64 -6.74 -6.02
C GLN A 477 -25.45 -6.45 -7.29
N LYS A 478 -24.81 -5.87 -8.30
CA LYS A 478 -25.37 -5.60 -9.60
C LYS A 478 -25.82 -6.91 -10.27
N LEU A 479 -27.04 -6.97 -10.77
CA LEU A 479 -27.61 -8.14 -11.47
C LEU A 479 -27.90 -7.85 -12.94
N LEU A 480 -28.21 -6.59 -13.26
CA LEU A 480 -28.49 -6.14 -14.62
C LEU A 480 -27.96 -4.72 -14.77
N GLU A 481 -27.22 -4.50 -15.82
CA GLU A 481 -26.66 -3.20 -16.22
C GLU A 481 -27.19 -2.82 -17.61
N GLU A 482 -27.65 -1.58 -17.73
CA GLU A 482 -28.18 -1.01 -18.96
C GLU A 482 -27.29 0.13 -19.46
N SER A 483 -27.08 0.22 -20.78
CA SER A 483 -26.39 1.36 -21.39
C SER A 483 -27.32 2.58 -21.42
N GLY A 484 -26.86 3.67 -20.82
CA GLY A 484 -27.65 4.88 -20.65
C GLY A 484 -28.72 4.75 -19.56
N SER A 485 -29.50 5.77 -19.39
CA SER A 485 -30.69 5.76 -18.55
C SER A 485 -31.76 6.63 -19.19
N THR A 486 -32.91 6.05 -19.46
CA THR A 486 -34.04 6.78 -20.07
C THR A 486 -34.74 7.73 -19.06
N LEU A 487 -34.40 7.59 -17.76
CA LEU A 487 -34.96 8.40 -16.69
C LEU A 487 -34.21 9.72 -16.48
N LEU A 488 -32.98 9.83 -16.97
CA LEU A 488 -32.19 11.04 -16.85
C LEU A 488 -32.56 12.03 -17.97
N SER A 489 -32.88 13.26 -17.59
CA SER A 489 -32.98 14.35 -18.55
C SER A 489 -31.61 14.62 -19.21
N GLU A 490 -31.60 15.22 -20.40
CA GLU A 490 -30.37 15.61 -21.09
C GLU A 490 -29.52 16.59 -20.23
N GLN A 491 -30.17 17.46 -19.46
CA GLN A 491 -29.49 18.36 -18.54
C GLN A 491 -28.77 17.57 -17.45
N LEU A 492 -29.46 16.65 -16.79
CA LEU A 492 -28.89 15.84 -15.70
C LEU A 492 -27.78 14.90 -16.22
N ARG A 493 -27.96 14.34 -17.42
CA ARG A 493 -26.93 13.57 -18.11
C ARG A 493 -25.65 14.39 -18.32
N SER A 494 -25.81 15.62 -18.80
CA SER A 494 -24.69 16.55 -19.01
C SER A 494 -24.01 16.92 -17.69
N GLU A 495 -24.77 17.05 -16.61
CA GLU A 495 -24.25 17.29 -15.26
C GLU A 495 -23.43 16.10 -14.74
N VAL A 496 -23.92 14.86 -14.90
CA VAL A 496 -23.16 13.65 -14.54
C VAL A 496 -21.85 13.60 -15.32
N PHE A 497 -21.87 13.90 -16.62
CA PHE A 497 -20.65 13.91 -17.45
C PHE A 497 -19.66 14.97 -16.97
N ALA A 498 -20.13 16.18 -16.68
CA ALA A 498 -19.28 17.25 -16.20
C ALA A 498 -18.68 16.93 -14.82
N CYS A 499 -19.46 16.35 -13.93
CA CYS A 499 -19.00 15.93 -12.61
C CYS A 499 -17.95 14.81 -12.71
N ALA A 500 -18.19 13.80 -13.52
CA ALA A 500 -17.24 12.70 -13.72
C ALA A 500 -15.91 13.18 -14.31
N ALA A 501 -15.96 14.08 -15.29
CA ALA A 501 -14.75 14.67 -15.87
C ALA A 501 -13.97 15.49 -14.85
N LYS A 502 -14.63 16.37 -14.07
CA LYS A 502 -14.00 17.16 -13.01
C LYS A 502 -13.30 16.29 -11.97
N ILE A 503 -13.92 15.18 -11.55
CA ILE A 503 -13.32 14.25 -10.59
C ILE A 503 -12.05 13.64 -11.19
N ALA A 504 -12.11 13.12 -12.42
CA ALA A 504 -10.95 12.52 -13.08
C ALA A 504 -9.79 13.52 -13.24
N GLU A 505 -10.09 14.77 -13.54
CA GLU A 505 -9.11 15.86 -13.66
C GLU A 505 -8.49 16.21 -12.31
N ALA A 506 -9.31 16.34 -11.26
CA ALA A 506 -8.87 16.72 -9.92
C ALA A 506 -7.88 15.73 -9.30
N VAL A 507 -8.03 14.43 -9.62
CA VAL A 507 -7.11 13.40 -9.12
C VAL A 507 -6.04 13.00 -10.12
N ASP A 508 -5.91 13.75 -11.22
CA ASP A 508 -4.96 13.46 -12.32
C ASP A 508 -5.00 11.99 -12.75
N TYR A 509 -6.23 11.51 -12.98
CA TYR A 509 -6.51 10.12 -13.35
C TYR A 509 -5.88 9.77 -14.69
N ILE A 510 -5.46 8.51 -14.85
CA ILE A 510 -5.01 7.95 -16.14
C ILE A 510 -5.61 6.57 -16.33
N GLY A 511 -6.09 6.29 -17.52
CA GLY A 511 -6.69 5.01 -17.91
C GLY A 511 -8.20 5.02 -17.91
N ALA A 512 -8.78 3.82 -17.95
CA ALA A 512 -10.21 3.60 -17.83
C ALA A 512 -10.61 3.58 -16.36
N GLY A 513 -11.69 4.24 -16.02
CA GLY A 513 -12.27 4.28 -14.68
C GLY A 513 -13.77 4.53 -14.74
N THR A 514 -14.42 4.36 -13.60
CA THR A 514 -15.87 4.57 -13.50
C THR A 514 -16.17 5.43 -12.28
N VAL A 515 -16.94 6.49 -12.50
CA VAL A 515 -17.45 7.33 -11.42
C VAL A 515 -18.90 6.96 -11.17
N GLU A 516 -19.21 6.57 -9.95
CA GLU A 516 -20.54 6.11 -9.54
C GLU A 516 -21.31 7.23 -8.83
N PHE A 517 -22.58 7.36 -9.19
CA PHE A 517 -23.49 8.37 -8.67
C PHE A 517 -24.78 7.73 -8.16
N ILE A 518 -25.33 8.33 -7.12
CA ILE A 518 -26.73 8.13 -6.72
C ILE A 518 -27.56 9.21 -7.39
N TYR A 519 -28.55 8.78 -8.17
CA TYR A 519 -29.61 9.67 -8.64
C TYR A 519 -30.81 9.54 -7.71
N ASP A 520 -31.13 10.61 -6.99
CA ASP A 520 -32.32 10.72 -6.13
C ASP A 520 -33.51 11.15 -6.99
N VAL A 521 -34.34 10.21 -7.36
CA VAL A 521 -35.47 10.44 -8.29
C VAL A 521 -36.45 11.50 -7.76
N PRO A 522 -36.86 11.53 -6.46
CA PRO A 522 -37.77 12.55 -5.95
C PRO A 522 -37.24 13.97 -5.97
N SER A 523 -35.94 14.17 -5.79
CA SER A 523 -35.33 15.51 -5.77
C SER A 523 -34.70 15.91 -7.10
N ASP A 524 -34.72 15.01 -8.09
CA ASP A 524 -34.05 15.18 -9.40
C ASP A 524 -32.59 15.62 -9.25
N ALA A 525 -31.86 14.99 -8.31
CA ALA A 525 -30.49 15.35 -7.94
C ALA A 525 -29.53 14.16 -8.03
N ILE A 526 -28.28 14.45 -8.41
CA ILE A 526 -27.20 13.47 -8.41
C ILE A 526 -26.23 13.71 -7.27
N TYR A 527 -25.69 12.64 -6.74
CA TYR A 527 -24.67 12.66 -5.70
C TYR A 527 -23.56 11.68 -6.01
N PHE A 528 -22.31 12.13 -5.92
CA PHE A 528 -21.16 11.24 -6.00
C PHE A 528 -21.23 10.16 -4.92
N MET A 529 -20.97 8.92 -5.31
CA MET A 529 -20.93 7.77 -4.40
C MET A 529 -19.52 7.26 -4.20
N GLU A 530 -18.87 6.87 -5.30
CA GLU A 530 -17.49 6.38 -5.30
C GLU A 530 -16.87 6.41 -6.71
N MET A 531 -15.58 6.14 -6.80
CA MET A 531 -14.89 5.95 -8.07
C MET A 531 -14.14 4.64 -8.05
N ASN A 532 -14.42 3.79 -9.02
CA ASN A 532 -13.64 2.58 -9.26
C ASN A 532 -12.42 2.92 -10.13
N THR A 533 -11.25 2.78 -9.53
CA THR A 533 -9.96 3.17 -10.14
C THR A 533 -9.38 2.04 -11.02
N ARG A 534 -10.22 1.36 -11.73
CA ARG A 534 -9.93 0.20 -12.59
C ARG A 534 -10.96 0.03 -13.70
N LEU A 535 -10.70 -0.91 -14.57
CA LEU A 535 -11.71 -1.43 -15.48
C LEU A 535 -12.79 -2.19 -14.68
N GLN A 536 -14.05 -2.07 -15.06
CA GLN A 536 -15.17 -2.81 -14.45
C GLN A 536 -15.60 -3.99 -15.32
N VAL A 537 -16.27 -4.99 -14.71
CA VAL A 537 -16.79 -6.18 -15.41
C VAL A 537 -17.81 -5.75 -16.47
N GLU A 538 -18.64 -4.76 -16.16
CA GLU A 538 -19.72 -4.22 -16.96
C GLU A 538 -19.30 -3.25 -18.07
N HIS A 539 -18.00 -2.98 -18.24
CA HIS A 539 -17.54 -2.10 -19.33
C HIS A 539 -18.03 -2.50 -20.75
N PRO A 540 -18.27 -3.79 -21.07
CA PRO A 540 -18.79 -4.17 -22.39
C PRO A 540 -20.17 -3.59 -22.71
N VAL A 541 -20.97 -3.28 -21.66
CA VAL A 541 -22.29 -2.62 -21.85
C VAL A 541 -22.13 -1.21 -22.45
N THR A 542 -21.05 -0.52 -22.09
CA THR A 542 -20.74 0.80 -22.68
C THR A 542 -20.10 0.69 -24.06
N GLU A 543 -19.41 -0.41 -24.36
CA GLU A 543 -18.76 -0.62 -25.67
C GLU A 543 -19.73 -1.06 -26.77
N ALA A 544 -20.86 -1.68 -26.40
CA ALA A 544 -21.89 -2.13 -27.32
C ALA A 544 -22.77 -0.96 -27.83
#